data_b392fbf9a410530c576c9fbf1a9b9e6f
#
_entry.id   b392fbf9a410530c576c9fbf1a9b9e6f
#
_cell.length_a   1.000
_cell.length_b   1.000
_cell.length_c   1.000
_cell.angle_alpha   90.00
_cell.angle_beta   90.00
_cell.angle_gamma   90.00
#
_symmetry.space_group_name_H-M   'P 1'
#
loop_
_entity.id
_entity.type
_entity.pdbx_description
1 polymer ?
#
loop_
_entity_poly.entity_id
_entity_poly.type
_entity_poly.pdbx_seq_one_letter_code
_entity_poly.pdbx_strand_id
1 'polypeptide(L)'
;MQSAYIVGAKRSIVSPINGPLSSLQIHELAAPIINNVIEASGIKSDEVDELIVSNALGAGGNPSRLIALASNLPERVGGLTIDRQCVGGLDAIMLGIKLVQAGAANVVVAGGVESFSNRPIRLAQEYDKILVPYDTPEFTPDSDQEIHMAEAAFKVAEKFGLT
;
A
#
# COMPACT_ATOMS: atom_id res chain seq x y z
N MET A 1 -25.06 -12.83 6.32
CA MET A 1 -23.84 -12.11 5.96
C MET A 1 -24.27 -11.06 4.93
N GLN A 2 -23.90 -9.82 5.13
CA GLN A 2 -24.24 -8.73 4.20
C GLN A 2 -23.40 -8.86 2.93
N SER A 3 -23.96 -8.49 1.75
CA SER A 3 -23.19 -8.47 0.51
C SER A 3 -22.35 -7.18 0.44
N ALA A 4 -21.10 -7.30 0.01
CA ALA A 4 -20.24 -6.17 -0.30
C ALA A 4 -20.10 -6.01 -1.81
N TYR A 5 -20.11 -4.78 -2.31
CA TYR A 5 -20.00 -4.46 -3.74
C TYR A 5 -18.86 -3.47 -3.97
N ILE A 6 -18.12 -3.65 -5.05
CA ILE A 6 -17.14 -2.68 -5.53
C ILE A 6 -17.88 -1.72 -6.46
N VAL A 7 -17.99 -0.46 -6.04
CA VAL A 7 -18.76 0.57 -6.77
C VAL A 7 -17.88 1.58 -7.51
N GLY A 8 -16.57 1.56 -7.29
CA GLY A 8 -15.63 2.42 -8.00
C GLY A 8 -14.21 1.91 -7.89
N ALA A 9 -13.40 2.19 -8.91
CA ALA A 9 -11.97 1.89 -8.91
C ALA A 9 -11.22 2.94 -9.74
N LYS A 10 -10.10 3.43 -9.22
CA LYS A 10 -9.21 4.39 -9.87
C LYS A 10 -7.74 4.07 -9.54
N ARG A 11 -6.85 4.48 -10.42
CA ARG A 11 -5.41 4.44 -10.18
C ARG A 11 -4.71 5.64 -10.80
N SER A 12 -3.53 5.96 -10.31
CA SER A 12 -2.59 6.85 -10.97
C SER A 12 -1.93 6.17 -12.17
N ILE A 13 -1.16 6.92 -12.94
CA ILE A 13 -0.16 6.32 -13.84
C ILE A 13 0.86 5.55 -13.02
N VAL A 14 1.46 4.52 -13.62
CA VAL A 14 2.67 3.88 -13.09
C VAL A 14 3.86 4.69 -13.60
N SER A 15 4.58 5.33 -12.68
CA SER A 15 5.75 6.16 -13.00
C SER A 15 7.04 5.42 -12.65
N PRO A 16 8.07 5.48 -13.48
CA PRO A 16 9.38 4.95 -13.11
C PRO A 16 9.98 5.72 -11.93
N ILE A 17 10.95 5.10 -11.26
CA ILE A 17 11.74 5.77 -10.22
C ILE A 17 12.38 7.05 -10.80
N ASN A 18 12.38 8.11 -10.02
CA ASN A 18 12.82 9.45 -10.44
C ASN A 18 12.07 10.04 -11.67
N GLY A 19 10.90 9.48 -11.98
CA GLY A 19 10.03 9.95 -13.05
C GLY A 19 9.12 11.12 -12.63
N PRO A 20 8.06 11.42 -13.41
CA PRO A 20 7.22 12.61 -13.22
C PRO A 20 6.55 12.75 -11.85
N LEU A 21 6.36 11.63 -11.14
CA LEU A 21 5.73 11.63 -9.81
C LEU A 21 6.75 11.62 -8.65
N SER A 22 8.05 11.71 -8.93
CA SER A 22 9.12 11.56 -7.93
C SER A 22 9.15 12.65 -6.87
N SER A 23 8.62 13.83 -7.14
CA SER A 23 8.54 14.94 -6.18
C SER A 23 7.39 14.82 -5.18
N LEU A 24 6.42 13.93 -5.44
CA LEU A 24 5.20 13.81 -4.64
C LEU A 24 5.39 12.80 -3.52
N GLN A 25 5.01 13.19 -2.32
CA GLN A 25 4.89 12.27 -1.19
C GLN A 25 3.70 11.32 -1.37
N ILE A 26 3.69 10.19 -0.68
CA ILE A 26 2.63 9.18 -0.84
C ILE A 26 1.22 9.71 -0.59
N HIS A 27 1.05 10.62 0.36
CA HIS A 27 -0.25 11.23 0.62
C HIS A 27 -0.68 12.20 -0.50
N GLU A 28 0.26 12.90 -1.13
CA GLU A 28 0.01 13.74 -2.29
C GLU A 28 -0.33 12.93 -3.54
N LEU A 29 0.24 11.72 -3.66
CA LEU A 29 -0.11 10.77 -4.72
C LEU A 29 -1.51 10.17 -4.53
N ALA A 30 -1.84 9.75 -3.30
CA ALA A 30 -3.05 8.98 -3.05
C ALA A 30 -4.30 9.85 -2.88
N ALA A 31 -4.22 11.01 -2.22
CA ALA A 31 -5.38 11.83 -1.92
C ALA A 31 -6.21 12.24 -3.15
N PRO A 32 -5.62 12.69 -4.27
CA PRO A 32 -6.39 13.01 -5.47
C PRO A 32 -7.11 11.78 -6.07
N ILE A 33 -6.52 10.59 -5.97
CA ILE A 33 -7.13 9.36 -6.47
C ILE A 33 -8.33 8.97 -5.60
N ILE A 34 -8.19 9.09 -4.27
CA ILE A 34 -9.28 8.84 -3.32
C ILE A 34 -10.43 9.82 -3.56
N ASN A 35 -10.15 11.11 -3.65
CA ASN A 35 -11.17 12.11 -3.93
C ASN A 35 -11.92 11.81 -5.23
N ASN A 36 -11.17 11.45 -6.29
CA ASN A 36 -11.77 11.15 -7.60
C ASN A 36 -12.59 9.85 -7.61
N VAL A 37 -12.16 8.80 -6.90
CA VAL A 37 -12.97 7.55 -6.84
C VAL A 37 -14.26 7.76 -6.06
N ILE A 38 -14.23 8.54 -4.99
CA ILE A 38 -15.43 8.87 -4.19
C ILE A 38 -16.40 9.69 -5.04
N GLU A 39 -15.93 10.76 -5.67
CA GLU A 39 -16.74 11.60 -6.55
C GLU A 39 -17.36 10.79 -7.70
N ALA A 40 -16.55 9.99 -8.40
CA ALA A 40 -17.00 9.18 -9.52
C ALA A 40 -17.97 8.05 -9.13
N SER A 41 -17.94 7.60 -7.87
CA SER A 41 -18.89 6.59 -7.36
C SER A 41 -20.23 7.17 -6.97
N GLY A 42 -20.36 8.49 -6.85
CA GLY A 42 -21.55 9.17 -6.37
C GLY A 42 -21.77 9.05 -4.85
N ILE A 43 -20.79 8.50 -4.13
CA ILE A 43 -20.81 8.41 -2.66
C ILE A 43 -20.34 9.76 -2.09
N LYS A 44 -20.94 10.19 -1.00
CA LYS A 44 -20.47 11.38 -0.29
C LYS A 44 -19.29 11.02 0.60
N SER A 45 -18.32 11.93 0.74
CA SER A 45 -17.14 11.67 1.58
C SER A 45 -17.49 11.48 3.06
N ASP A 46 -18.60 12.06 3.53
CA ASP A 46 -19.10 11.86 4.88
C ASP A 46 -19.80 10.50 5.11
N GLU A 47 -20.02 9.70 4.06
CA GLU A 47 -20.52 8.33 4.16
C GLU A 47 -19.39 7.31 4.32
N VAL A 48 -18.12 7.71 4.11
CA VAL A 48 -16.97 6.82 4.25
C VAL A 48 -16.68 6.55 5.72
N ASP A 49 -16.66 5.28 6.09
CA ASP A 49 -16.40 4.82 7.46
C ASP A 49 -14.91 4.56 7.71
N GLU A 50 -14.20 3.99 6.72
CA GLU A 50 -12.81 3.59 6.90
C GLU A 50 -12.00 3.76 5.60
N LEU A 51 -10.71 4.09 5.76
CA LEU A 51 -9.70 4.07 4.71
C LEU A 51 -8.63 3.03 5.03
N ILE A 52 -8.43 2.06 4.14
CA ILE A 52 -7.42 1.01 4.29
C ILE A 52 -6.42 1.10 3.14
N VAL A 53 -5.17 1.45 3.44
CA VAL A 53 -4.14 1.58 2.40
C VAL A 53 -2.92 0.73 2.76
N SER A 54 -2.49 -0.09 1.81
CA SER A 54 -1.21 -0.79 1.92
C SER A 54 -0.06 0.14 1.57
N ASN A 55 0.99 0.06 2.38
CA ASN A 55 2.27 0.69 2.13
C ASN A 55 3.39 -0.14 2.76
N ALA A 56 4.30 -0.68 1.94
CA ALA A 56 5.40 -1.54 2.38
C ALA A 56 6.75 -0.81 2.40
N LEU A 57 6.94 0.19 1.54
CA LEU A 57 8.23 0.90 1.39
C LEU A 57 8.35 2.15 2.24
N GLY A 58 7.29 2.57 2.90
CA GLY A 58 7.27 3.82 3.66
C GLY A 58 8.13 3.80 4.92
N ALA A 59 8.26 4.98 5.52
CA ALA A 59 9.03 5.21 6.74
C ALA A 59 8.37 4.68 8.03
N GLY A 60 7.23 4.00 7.92
CA GLY A 60 6.42 3.61 9.07
C GLY A 60 5.43 4.70 9.49
N GLY A 61 4.98 4.67 10.74
CA GLY A 61 3.87 5.50 11.19
C GLY A 61 2.53 4.98 10.66
N ASN A 62 1.63 5.88 10.33
CA ASN A 62 0.35 5.53 9.72
C ASN A 62 0.11 6.34 8.41
N PRO A 63 0.68 5.88 7.29
CA PRO A 63 0.47 6.52 5.99
C PRO A 63 -1.01 6.67 5.61
N SER A 64 -1.85 5.69 5.90
CA SER A 64 -3.30 5.78 5.63
C SER A 64 -3.94 6.97 6.35
N ARG A 65 -3.53 7.25 7.59
CA ARG A 65 -4.04 8.42 8.32
C ARG A 65 -3.61 9.73 7.67
N LEU A 66 -2.34 9.83 7.24
CA LEU A 66 -1.86 11.01 6.50
C LEU A 66 -2.63 11.21 5.21
N ILE A 67 -2.92 10.13 4.50
CA ILE A 67 -3.71 10.16 3.26
C ILE A 67 -5.15 10.59 3.54
N ALA A 68 -5.78 10.05 4.60
CA ALA A 68 -7.13 10.44 4.99
C ALA A 68 -7.22 11.95 5.27
N LEU A 69 -6.24 12.49 6.00
CA LEU A 69 -6.18 13.92 6.33
C LEU A 69 -5.84 14.82 5.12
N ALA A 70 -5.12 14.29 4.14
CA ALA A 70 -4.78 15.00 2.90
C ALA A 70 -5.90 14.94 1.85
N SER A 71 -6.88 14.05 2.02
CA SER A 71 -8.04 13.89 1.15
C SER A 71 -9.25 14.65 1.69
N ASN A 72 -10.36 14.66 0.92
CA ASN A 72 -11.61 15.31 1.33
C ASN A 72 -12.45 14.43 2.28
N LEU A 73 -11.82 13.46 2.95
CA LEU A 73 -12.47 12.62 3.95
C LEU A 73 -12.65 13.39 5.26
N PRO A 74 -13.74 13.16 6.01
CA PRO A 74 -13.91 13.76 7.33
C PRO A 74 -12.86 13.25 8.33
N GLU A 75 -12.48 14.08 9.29
CA GLU A 75 -11.44 13.74 10.28
C GLU A 75 -11.73 12.49 11.12
N ARG A 76 -13.01 12.08 11.21
CA ARG A 76 -13.41 10.86 11.91
C ARG A 76 -12.93 9.57 11.21
N VAL A 77 -12.61 9.61 9.92
CA VAL A 77 -12.06 8.46 9.19
C VAL A 77 -10.65 8.16 9.68
N GLY A 78 -10.46 7.02 10.32
CA GLY A 78 -9.24 6.68 11.04
C GLY A 78 -8.03 6.51 10.13
N GLY A 79 -8.14 5.66 9.15
CA GLY A 79 -7.06 5.21 8.27
C GLY A 79 -6.26 4.06 8.86
N LEU A 80 -6.38 2.89 8.25
CA LEU A 80 -5.64 1.68 8.60
C LEU A 80 -4.55 1.42 7.57
N THR A 81 -3.30 1.44 8.00
CA THR A 81 -2.17 1.02 7.16
C THR A 81 -1.91 -0.46 7.35
N ILE A 82 -1.80 -1.18 6.25
CA ILE A 82 -1.41 -2.59 6.25
C ILE A 82 -0.16 -2.81 5.40
N ASP A 83 0.60 -3.83 5.73
CA ASP A 83 1.70 -4.33 4.94
C ASP A 83 1.53 -5.83 4.70
N ARG A 84 1.45 -6.20 3.45
CA ARG A 84 1.55 -7.57 2.94
C ARG A 84 2.40 -7.58 1.68
N GLN A 85 3.49 -6.79 1.68
CA GLN A 85 4.38 -6.64 0.54
C GLN A 85 3.59 -6.34 -0.76
N CYS A 86 3.93 -6.98 -1.88
CA CYS A 86 3.32 -6.75 -3.18
C CYS A 86 1.79 -7.06 -3.24
N VAL A 87 1.26 -7.84 -2.31
CA VAL A 87 -0.16 -8.24 -2.26
C VAL A 87 -1.00 -7.29 -1.40
N GLY A 88 -0.37 -6.35 -0.70
CA GLY A 88 -1.04 -5.50 0.28
C GLY A 88 -2.25 -4.73 -0.25
N GLY A 89 -2.22 -4.25 -1.49
CA GLY A 89 -3.38 -3.57 -2.10
C GLY A 89 -4.60 -4.49 -2.23
N LEU A 90 -4.39 -5.75 -2.62
CA LEU A 90 -5.46 -6.76 -2.67
C LEU A 90 -5.97 -7.10 -1.26
N ASP A 91 -5.07 -7.25 -0.30
CA ASP A 91 -5.44 -7.51 1.10
C ASP A 91 -6.26 -6.36 1.71
N ALA A 92 -5.93 -5.11 1.39
CA ALA A 92 -6.73 -3.95 1.81
C ALA A 92 -8.18 -4.06 1.31
N ILE A 93 -8.37 -4.43 0.03
CA ILE A 93 -9.69 -4.64 -0.56
C ILE A 93 -10.41 -5.81 0.12
N MET A 94 -9.73 -6.93 0.32
CA MET A 94 -10.29 -8.11 1.00
C MET A 94 -10.71 -7.79 2.43
N LEU A 95 -9.92 -7.00 3.16
CA LEU A 95 -10.26 -6.56 4.51
C LEU A 95 -11.47 -5.63 4.51
N GLY A 96 -11.53 -4.66 3.58
CA GLY A 96 -12.69 -3.79 3.40
C GLY A 96 -13.98 -4.58 3.12
N ILE A 97 -13.92 -5.58 2.25
CA ILE A 97 -15.04 -6.50 1.99
C ILE A 97 -15.48 -7.20 3.29
N LYS A 98 -14.54 -7.69 4.09
CA LYS A 98 -14.85 -8.36 5.37
C LYS A 98 -15.50 -7.43 6.40
N LEU A 99 -15.05 -6.16 6.49
CA LEU A 99 -15.67 -5.17 7.36
C LEU A 99 -17.12 -4.90 6.97
N VAL A 100 -17.41 -4.74 5.67
CA VAL A 100 -18.78 -4.55 5.17
C VAL A 100 -19.62 -5.80 5.42
N GLN A 101 -19.11 -6.98 5.12
CA GLN A 101 -19.82 -8.24 5.35
C GLN A 101 -20.16 -8.51 6.81
N ALA A 102 -19.30 -8.04 7.71
CA ALA A 102 -19.49 -8.14 9.17
C ALA A 102 -20.43 -7.07 9.73
N GLY A 103 -20.81 -6.07 8.92
CA GLY A 103 -21.60 -4.91 9.39
C GLY A 103 -20.81 -3.94 10.26
N ALA A 104 -19.47 -4.02 10.23
CA ALA A 104 -18.57 -3.12 10.96
C ALA A 104 -18.35 -1.79 10.22
N ALA A 105 -18.58 -1.77 8.91
CA ALA A 105 -18.55 -0.57 8.06
C ALA A 105 -19.59 -0.71 6.95
N ASN A 106 -20.06 0.42 6.42
CA ASN A 106 -20.94 0.46 5.25
C ASN A 106 -20.17 0.85 3.97
N VAL A 107 -19.26 1.79 4.09
CA VAL A 107 -18.43 2.30 2.99
C VAL A 107 -16.96 2.29 3.38
N VAL A 108 -16.16 1.58 2.61
CA VAL A 108 -14.71 1.48 2.82
C VAL A 108 -13.99 1.88 1.53
N VAL A 109 -13.01 2.75 1.66
CA VAL A 109 -12.04 3.01 0.59
C VAL A 109 -10.80 2.16 0.85
N ALA A 110 -10.40 1.35 -0.12
CA ALA A 110 -9.30 0.40 0.07
C ALA A 110 -8.38 0.35 -1.16
N GLY A 111 -7.08 0.20 -0.92
CA GLY A 111 -6.09 0.11 -1.99
C GLY A 111 -4.66 0.09 -1.49
N GLY A 112 -3.74 0.61 -2.30
CA GLY A 112 -2.34 0.72 -1.91
C GLY A 112 -1.65 1.89 -2.60
N VAL A 113 -0.56 2.36 -2.01
CA VAL A 113 0.31 3.40 -2.57
C VAL A 113 1.77 3.12 -2.25
N GLU A 114 2.63 3.29 -3.24
CA GLU A 114 4.07 3.18 -3.07
C GLU A 114 4.79 4.28 -3.83
N SER A 115 5.94 4.71 -3.31
CA SER A 115 6.86 5.58 -4.01
C SER A 115 8.30 5.11 -3.80
N PHE A 116 8.86 4.45 -4.80
CA PHE A 116 10.29 4.08 -4.80
C PHE A 116 11.21 5.29 -4.80
N SER A 117 10.78 6.40 -5.39
CA SER A 117 11.55 7.64 -5.42
C SER A 117 11.71 8.28 -4.04
N ASN A 118 10.68 8.14 -3.18
CA ASN A 118 10.61 8.75 -1.85
C ASN A 118 10.69 7.73 -0.71
N ARG A 119 11.21 6.53 -0.98
CA ARG A 119 11.42 5.55 0.07
C ARG A 119 12.48 6.05 1.05
N PRO A 120 12.33 5.77 2.35
CA PRO A 120 13.32 6.14 3.35
C PRO A 120 14.62 5.34 3.17
N ILE A 121 15.72 5.93 3.55
CA ILE A 121 16.98 5.19 3.76
C ILE A 121 16.82 4.38 5.05
N ARG A 122 16.99 3.07 4.97
CA ARG A 122 16.93 2.17 6.12
C ARG A 122 18.32 1.89 6.62
N LEU A 123 18.49 1.94 7.94
CA LEU A 123 19.77 1.68 8.62
C LEU A 123 19.54 0.60 9.68
N ALA A 124 20.30 -0.49 9.61
CA ALA A 124 20.37 -1.47 10.67
C ALA A 124 21.46 -1.09 11.67
N GLN A 125 21.25 -1.35 12.95
CA GLN A 125 22.27 -1.20 13.98
C GLN A 125 22.98 -2.55 14.15
N GLU A 126 24.25 -2.60 13.83
CA GLU A 126 25.11 -3.77 14.10
C GLU A 126 25.77 -3.69 15.48
N TYR A 127 26.47 -4.77 15.88
CA TYR A 127 27.00 -5.00 17.23
C TYR A 127 27.83 -3.86 17.81
N ASP A 128 28.55 -3.11 16.98
CA ASP A 128 29.42 -2.01 17.39
C ASP A 128 28.78 -0.62 17.31
N LYS A 129 27.43 -0.55 17.25
CA LYS A 129 26.66 0.69 17.04
C LYS A 129 26.91 1.36 15.69
N ILE A 130 27.48 0.63 14.74
CA ILE A 130 27.62 1.08 13.36
C ILE A 130 26.25 0.98 12.69
N LEU A 131 25.84 2.06 12.03
CA LEU A 131 24.61 2.08 11.23
C LEU A 131 24.96 1.65 9.82
N VAL A 132 24.42 0.50 9.40
CA VAL A 132 24.63 -0.05 8.04
C VAL A 132 23.37 0.16 7.22
N PRO A 133 23.47 0.85 6.07
CA PRO A 133 22.33 1.01 5.20
C PRO A 133 21.96 -0.34 4.53
N TYR A 134 20.65 -0.59 4.44
CA TYR A 134 20.12 -1.72 3.67
C TYR A 134 18.94 -1.30 2.80
N ASP A 135 18.84 -1.88 1.62
CA ASP A 135 17.82 -1.54 0.63
C ASP A 135 16.60 -2.45 0.71
N THR A 136 16.84 -3.73 0.92
CA THR A 136 15.82 -4.77 0.89
C THR A 136 15.66 -5.37 2.28
N PRO A 137 14.45 -5.37 2.86
CA PRO A 137 14.19 -6.12 4.07
C PRO A 137 14.32 -7.62 3.78
N GLU A 138 14.66 -8.39 4.81
CA GLU A 138 14.72 -9.86 4.72
C GLU A 138 13.33 -10.44 4.37
N PHE A 139 13.30 -11.39 3.45
CA PHE A 139 12.10 -12.13 3.06
C PHE A 139 12.03 -13.50 3.73
N THR A 140 13.14 -13.98 4.28
CA THR A 140 13.24 -15.24 5.00
C THR A 140 14.07 -15.06 6.28
N PRO A 141 13.77 -15.78 7.37
CA PRO A 141 14.60 -15.76 8.56
C PRO A 141 15.93 -16.54 8.40
N ASP A 142 16.07 -17.28 7.30
CA ASP A 142 17.24 -18.07 6.97
C ASP A 142 18.03 -17.39 5.86
N SER A 143 19.16 -16.74 6.24
CA SER A 143 19.98 -15.99 5.31
C SER A 143 20.51 -16.82 4.11
N ASP A 144 20.66 -18.14 4.29
CA ASP A 144 21.12 -19.03 3.22
C ASP A 144 20.05 -19.28 2.17
N GLN A 145 18.78 -18.95 2.48
CA GLN A 145 17.65 -19.02 1.56
C GLN A 145 17.28 -17.66 0.96
N GLU A 146 17.94 -16.60 1.39
CA GLU A 146 17.68 -15.27 0.85
C GLU A 146 18.14 -15.21 -0.61
N ILE A 147 17.23 -14.94 -1.52
CA ILE A 147 17.49 -14.91 -2.95
C ILE A 147 16.81 -13.68 -3.58
N HIS A 148 17.52 -13.01 -4.45
CA HIS A 148 16.93 -11.89 -5.17
C HIS A 148 15.76 -12.35 -6.05
N MET A 149 14.65 -11.59 -6.07
CA MET A 149 13.41 -11.95 -6.77
C MET A 149 13.62 -12.29 -8.26
N ALA A 150 14.50 -11.58 -8.96
CA ALA A 150 14.81 -11.86 -10.35
C ALA A 150 15.52 -13.23 -10.52
N GLU A 151 16.43 -13.56 -9.61
CA GLU A 151 17.10 -14.86 -9.59
C GLU A 151 16.13 -15.99 -9.24
N ALA A 152 15.22 -15.77 -8.29
CA ALA A 152 14.16 -16.73 -7.97
C ALA A 152 13.29 -17.01 -9.21
N ALA A 153 12.87 -15.96 -9.92
CA ALA A 153 12.09 -16.10 -11.15
C ALA A 153 12.86 -16.87 -12.24
N PHE A 154 14.14 -16.58 -12.40
CA PHE A 154 15.00 -17.30 -13.35
C PHE A 154 15.11 -18.81 -13.02
N LYS A 155 15.35 -19.14 -11.76
CA LYS A 155 15.41 -20.55 -11.31
C LYS A 155 14.07 -21.29 -11.52
N VAL A 156 12.95 -20.60 -11.33
CA VAL A 156 11.62 -21.17 -11.63
C VAL A 156 11.48 -21.41 -13.13
N ALA A 157 11.87 -20.45 -13.97
CA ALA A 157 11.82 -20.61 -15.42
C ALA A 157 12.66 -21.80 -15.89
N GLU A 158 13.91 -21.93 -15.42
CA GLU A 158 14.75 -23.07 -15.73
C GLU A 158 14.12 -24.41 -15.30
N LYS A 159 13.66 -24.47 -14.04
CA LYS A 159 13.09 -25.70 -13.45
C LYS A 159 11.87 -26.22 -14.21
N PHE A 160 11.03 -25.31 -14.73
CA PHE A 160 9.78 -25.66 -15.42
C PHE A 160 9.83 -25.47 -16.93
N GLY A 161 11.00 -25.15 -17.52
CA GLY A 161 11.16 -24.97 -18.96
C GLY A 161 10.33 -23.82 -19.52
N LEU A 162 10.17 -22.74 -18.76
CA LEU A 162 9.44 -21.53 -19.20
C LEU A 162 10.37 -20.65 -20.04
N THR A 163 9.82 -20.03 -21.11
CA THR A 163 10.55 -19.12 -22.01
C THR A 163 9.97 -17.72 -21.94
#